data_564b834b061d53842134bbed156a69f5
#
_entry.id   564b834b061d53842134bbed156a69f5
#
_cell.length_a   1.000
_cell.length_b   1.000
_cell.length_c   1.000
_cell.angle_alpha   90.00
_cell.angle_beta   90.00
_cell.angle_gamma   90.00
#
_symmetry.space_group_name_H-M   'P 1'
#
loop_
_entity.id
_entity.type
_entity.pdbx_description
1 polymer ?
#
loop_
_entity_poly.entity_id
_entity_poly.type
_entity_poly.pdbx_seq_one_letter_code
_entity_poly.pdbx_strand_id
1 'polypeptide(L)'
;MNMGIGTNTRKPDEGQMKRKILREVACGVWFTSKGTVMPKMIKYQDDEGTIHSIAQIHVQSRDMKYYCGIPIHEYRCSTVAGDQEYLFRLYYYAEENRWKISWESEGK
;
A
#
# COMPACT_ATOMS: atom_id res chain seq x y z
N MET A 1 0.09 22.65 -14.97
CA MET A 1 -0.59 22.25 -14.50
C MET A 1 -0.85 22.00 -14.16
N ASN A 2 -0.52 22.59 -14.30
CA ASN A 2 -1.16 22.18 -13.71
C ASN A 2 -1.35 22.05 -13.66
N MET A 3 -1.17 22.65 -13.88
CA MET A 3 -1.82 22.37 -13.47
C MET A 3 -2.23 22.35 -13.36
N GLY A 4 -1.97 23.02 -13.58
CA GLY A 4 -2.67 22.84 -13.21
C GLY A 4 -2.96 22.80 -13.07
N ILE A 5 -3.05 23.29 -13.19
CA ILE A 5 -3.71 23.06 -12.76
C ILE A 5 -4.21 22.97 -12.44
N GLY A 6 -4.13 23.41 -12.62
CA GLY A 6 -4.83 23.14 -12.05
C GLY A 6 -5.19 22.92 -11.63
N THR A 7 -5.35 23.19 -11.58
CA THR A 7 -5.86 22.79 -10.98
C THR A 7 -6.32 22.36 -10.45
N ASN A 8 -6.38 22.54 -10.39
CA ASN A 8 -6.92 21.94 -9.71
C ASN A 8 -7.52 21.52 -9.54
N THR A 9 -7.40 21.56 -9.58
CA THR A 9 -8.01 20.97 -9.26
C THR A 9 -8.20 20.41 -9.09
N ARG A 10 -8.04 20.31 -9.03
CA ARG A 10 -8.07 19.56 -8.55
C ARG A 10 -8.07 18.78 -8.27
N LYS A 11 -7.36 18.92 -8.68
CA LYS A 11 -7.49 17.74 -8.12
C LYS A 11 -6.79 17.52 -6.85
N PRO A 12 -7.40 17.63 -5.65
CA PRO A 12 -6.78 17.43 -4.34
C PRO A 12 -6.32 16.01 -4.13
N ASP A 13 -6.99 15.07 -4.73
CA ASP A 13 -6.58 13.68 -4.58
C ASP A 13 -5.19 13.46 -5.10
N GLU A 14 -4.90 14.07 -6.22
CA GLU A 14 -3.56 13.91 -6.75
C GLU A 14 -2.53 14.50 -5.83
N GLY A 15 -2.84 15.63 -5.22
CA GLY A 15 -1.91 16.22 -4.29
C GLY A 15 -1.62 15.31 -3.13
N GLN A 16 -2.64 14.68 -2.62
CA GLN A 16 -2.43 13.77 -1.51
C GLN A 16 -1.64 12.56 -1.90
N MET A 17 -1.89 12.04 -3.08
CA MET A 17 -1.11 10.91 -3.54
C MET A 17 0.35 11.24 -3.64
N LYS A 18 0.66 12.43 -4.08
CA LYS A 18 2.05 12.81 -4.22
C LYS A 18 2.74 12.92 -2.88
N ARG A 19 1.99 13.16 -1.81
CA ARG A 19 2.60 13.27 -0.51
C ARG A 19 2.81 11.95 0.17
N LYS A 20 2.17 10.91 -0.33
CA LYS A 20 2.35 9.61 0.27
C LYS A 20 3.69 9.06 -0.11
N ILE A 21 4.32 8.45 0.85
CA ILE A 21 5.59 7.79 0.62
C ILE A 21 5.29 6.33 0.41
N LEU A 22 5.58 5.85 -0.80
CA LEU A 22 5.39 4.46 -1.14
C LEU A 22 6.74 3.78 -1.06
N ARG A 23 6.81 2.71 -0.30
CA ARG A 23 8.05 1.97 -0.13
C ARG A 23 7.85 0.57 -0.66
N GLU A 24 8.80 0.10 -1.42
CA GLU A 24 8.72 -1.25 -1.95
C GLU A 24 8.97 -2.25 -0.85
N VAL A 25 8.19 -3.34 -0.88
CA VAL A 25 8.29 -4.36 0.15
C VAL A 25 8.24 -5.73 -0.50
N ALA A 26 8.78 -6.71 0.19
CA ALA A 26 8.57 -8.11 -0.16
C ALA A 26 7.30 -8.56 0.53
N CYS A 27 6.49 -9.34 -0.16
CA CYS A 27 5.20 -9.74 0.39
C CYS A 27 4.99 -11.22 0.18
N GLY A 28 4.68 -11.92 1.27
CA GLY A 28 4.24 -13.29 1.18
C GLY A 28 2.74 -13.30 0.99
N VAL A 29 2.26 -14.08 0.05
CA VAL A 29 0.87 -14.06 -0.30
C VAL A 29 0.32 -15.48 -0.35
N TRP A 30 -1.00 -15.54 -0.21
CA TRP A 30 -1.76 -16.74 -0.54
C TRP A 30 -2.57 -16.44 -1.79
N PHE A 31 -2.63 -17.43 -2.68
CA PHE A 31 -3.64 -17.38 -3.72
C PHE A 31 -4.77 -18.25 -3.25
N THR A 32 -5.95 -17.65 -3.12
CA THR A 32 -7.10 -18.43 -2.69
C THR A 32 -7.51 -19.39 -3.79
N SER A 33 -8.41 -20.31 -3.45
CA SER A 33 -8.88 -21.27 -4.46
C SER A 33 -9.56 -20.57 -5.63
N LYS A 34 -9.98 -19.33 -5.45
CA LYS A 34 -10.60 -18.58 -6.53
C LYS A 34 -9.62 -17.66 -7.23
N GLY A 35 -8.34 -17.75 -6.89
CA GLY A 35 -7.35 -16.94 -7.57
C GLY A 35 -7.16 -15.55 -7.02
N THR A 36 -7.75 -15.25 -5.89
CA THR A 36 -7.57 -13.95 -5.28
C THR A 36 -6.24 -13.91 -4.54
N VAL A 37 -5.52 -12.82 -4.69
CA VAL A 37 -4.24 -12.65 -4.00
C VAL A 37 -4.48 -12.05 -2.63
N MET A 38 -3.98 -12.71 -1.59
CA MET A 38 -4.17 -12.24 -0.23
C MET A 38 -2.81 -12.03 0.41
N PRO A 39 -2.47 -10.78 0.80
CA PRO A 39 -1.20 -10.55 1.49
C PRO A 39 -1.25 -11.11 2.90
N LYS A 40 -0.19 -11.79 3.29
CA LYS A 40 -0.13 -12.43 4.60
C LYS A 40 0.97 -11.86 5.46
N MET A 41 2.09 -11.48 4.87
CA MET A 41 3.18 -10.91 5.63
C MET A 41 4.03 -10.08 4.70
N ILE A 42 4.76 -9.13 5.27
CA ILE A 42 5.65 -8.31 4.47
C ILE A 42 6.99 -8.16 5.19
N LYS A 43 8.00 -7.87 4.39
CA LYS A 43 9.33 -7.50 4.90
C LYS A 43 9.82 -6.32 4.10
N TYR A 44 10.46 -5.40 4.77
CA TYR A 44 11.03 -4.25 4.08
C TYR A 44 12.26 -3.77 4.82
N GLN A 45 13.08 -3.05 4.11
CA GLN A 45 14.31 -2.51 4.65
C GLN A 45 14.15 -1.01 4.81
N ASP A 46 14.46 -0.50 6.00
CA ASP A 46 14.34 0.94 6.20
C ASP A 46 15.57 1.65 5.68
N ASP A 47 15.59 2.97 5.88
CA ASP A 47 16.66 3.78 5.32
C ASP A 47 18.02 3.48 5.95
N GLU A 48 18.02 2.87 7.11
CA GLU A 48 19.27 2.53 7.79
C GLU A 48 19.70 1.11 7.52
N GLY A 49 18.97 0.40 6.68
CA GLY A 49 19.34 -0.96 6.32
C GLY A 49 18.75 -2.02 7.22
N THR A 50 17.92 -1.65 8.17
CA THR A 50 17.34 -2.62 9.08
C THR A 50 16.13 -3.28 8.43
N ILE A 51 16.05 -4.60 8.56
CA ILE A 51 14.94 -5.35 8.00
C ILE A 51 13.82 -5.41 9.02
N HIS A 52 12.62 -5.04 8.58
CA HIS A 52 11.44 -5.10 9.41
C HIS A 52 10.48 -6.11 8.83
N SER A 53 9.76 -6.81 9.70
CA SER A 53 8.78 -7.80 9.29
C SER A 53 7.46 -7.51 9.93
N ILE A 54 6.39 -7.66 9.14
CA ILE A 54 5.04 -7.65 9.67
C ILE A 54 4.49 -9.04 9.39
N ALA A 55 4.37 -9.83 10.46
CA ALA A 55 4.06 -11.24 10.30
C ALA A 55 2.58 -11.51 10.16
N GLN A 56 1.75 -10.62 10.65
CA GLN A 56 0.30 -10.84 10.60
C GLN A 56 -0.37 -9.61 10.07
N ILE A 57 -1.01 -9.76 8.94
CA ILE A 57 -1.70 -8.67 8.29
C ILE A 57 -3.18 -8.97 8.33
N HIS A 58 -3.94 -8.00 8.80
CA HIS A 58 -5.39 -8.08 8.76
C HIS A 58 -5.87 -7.21 7.62
N VAL A 59 -6.49 -7.82 6.61
CA VAL A 59 -7.00 -7.10 5.45
C VAL A 59 -8.42 -6.65 5.75
N GLN A 60 -8.65 -5.35 5.72
CA GLN A 60 -9.96 -4.81 6.00
C GLN A 60 -10.79 -4.66 4.74
N SER A 61 -10.16 -4.30 3.64
CA SER A 61 -10.88 -4.16 2.39
C SER A 61 -9.89 -4.19 1.24
N ARG A 62 -10.41 -4.42 0.06
CA ARG A 62 -9.61 -4.49 -1.15
C ARG A 62 -10.36 -3.80 -2.27
N ASP A 63 -9.65 -2.99 -3.02
CA ASP A 63 -10.19 -2.30 -4.18
C ASP A 63 -9.25 -2.46 -5.34
N MET A 64 -9.81 -2.30 -6.53
CA MET A 64 -9.02 -2.24 -7.74
C MET A 64 -9.01 -0.80 -8.21
N LYS A 65 -7.82 -0.26 -8.43
CA LYS A 65 -7.66 1.10 -8.92
C LYS A 65 -6.89 1.08 -10.22
N TYR A 66 -7.10 2.10 -11.02
CA TYR A 66 -6.41 2.21 -12.30
C TYR A 66 -5.60 3.49 -12.31
N TYR A 67 -4.33 3.36 -12.61
CA TYR A 67 -3.46 4.51 -12.80
C TYR A 67 -2.90 4.46 -14.20
N CYS A 68 -3.27 5.44 -15.01
CA CYS A 68 -2.86 5.48 -16.41
C CYS A 68 -3.18 4.17 -17.11
N GLY A 69 -4.34 3.60 -16.79
CA GLY A 69 -4.77 2.37 -17.43
C GLY A 69 -4.20 1.10 -16.84
N ILE A 70 -3.34 1.22 -15.83
CA ILE A 70 -2.70 0.05 -15.24
C ILE A 70 -3.47 -0.34 -13.97
N PRO A 71 -3.93 -1.57 -13.88
CA PRO A 71 -4.67 -1.99 -12.68
C PRO A 71 -3.74 -2.22 -11.51
N ILE A 72 -4.13 -1.68 -10.37
CA ILE A 72 -3.38 -1.83 -9.13
C ILE A 72 -4.37 -2.22 -8.06
N HIS A 73 -4.06 -3.29 -7.34
CA HIS A 73 -4.91 -3.73 -6.24
C HIS A 73 -4.50 -3.01 -4.98
N GLU A 74 -5.46 -2.39 -4.33
CA GLU A 74 -5.21 -1.67 -3.10
C GLU A 74 -5.86 -2.43 -1.95
N TYR A 75 -5.07 -2.72 -0.93
CA TYR A 75 -5.54 -3.41 0.26
C TYR A 75 -5.41 -2.47 1.44
N ARG A 76 -6.51 -2.27 2.16
CA ARG A 76 -6.46 -1.52 3.41
C ARG A 76 -6.24 -2.53 4.52
N CYS A 77 -5.18 -2.31 5.28
CA CYS A 77 -4.70 -3.33 6.19
C CYS A 77 -4.41 -2.75 7.56
N SER A 78 -4.32 -3.64 8.52
CA SER A 78 -3.86 -3.28 9.84
C SER A 78 -2.99 -4.40 10.39
N THR A 79 -2.18 -4.04 11.37
CA THR A 79 -1.41 -4.99 12.13
C THR A 79 -1.31 -4.48 13.56
N VAL A 80 -1.11 -5.39 14.47
CA VAL A 80 -0.96 -5.03 15.88
C VAL A 80 0.47 -5.33 16.30
N ALA A 81 1.11 -4.34 16.88
CA ALA A 81 2.46 -4.50 17.41
C ALA A 81 2.48 -3.90 18.79
N GLY A 82 2.84 -4.71 19.77
CA GLY A 82 2.72 -4.30 21.14
C GLY A 82 1.26 -4.09 21.46
N ASP A 83 0.94 -2.93 21.97
CA ASP A 83 -0.44 -2.62 22.32
C ASP A 83 -1.08 -1.70 21.31
N GLN A 84 -0.46 -1.52 20.14
CA GLN A 84 -0.98 -0.55 19.20
C GLN A 84 -1.32 -1.17 17.88
N GLU A 85 -2.35 -0.62 17.27
CA GLU A 85 -2.75 -1.02 15.94
C GLU A 85 -2.22 0.01 14.96
N TYR A 86 -1.63 -0.49 13.87
CA TYR A 86 -1.09 0.36 12.82
C TYR A 86 -1.86 0.10 11.54
N LEU A 87 -2.27 1.17 10.89
CA LEU A 87 -3.03 1.11 9.66
C LEU A 87 -2.12 1.43 8.50
N PHE A 88 -2.28 0.68 7.43
CA PHE A 88 -1.48 0.90 6.25
C PHE A 88 -2.21 0.38 5.03
N ARG A 89 -1.70 0.73 3.87
CA ARG A 89 -2.22 0.25 2.61
C ARG A 89 -1.13 -0.47 1.86
N LEU A 90 -1.51 -1.57 1.24
CA LEU A 90 -0.62 -2.31 0.37
C LEU A 90 -1.14 -2.18 -1.04
N TYR A 91 -0.21 -1.97 -1.96
CA TYR A 91 -0.53 -1.85 -3.37
C TYR A 91 0.17 -2.96 -4.12
N TYR A 92 -0.61 -3.74 -4.84
CA TYR A 92 -0.07 -4.84 -5.62
C TYR A 92 -0.14 -4.48 -7.09
N TYR A 93 1.02 -4.37 -7.71
CA TYR A 93 1.18 -4.07 -9.11
C TYR A 93 1.31 -5.38 -9.85
N ALA A 94 0.17 -5.92 -10.27
CA ALA A 94 0.14 -7.30 -10.77
C ALA A 94 1.01 -7.50 -12.01
N GLU A 95 1.08 -6.49 -12.86
CA GLU A 95 1.87 -6.65 -14.08
C GLU A 95 3.35 -6.74 -13.81
N GLU A 96 3.79 -6.25 -12.66
CA GLU A 96 5.20 -6.29 -12.30
C GLU A 96 5.49 -7.25 -11.17
N ASN A 97 4.45 -7.82 -10.56
CA ASN A 97 4.60 -8.67 -9.38
C ASN A 97 5.34 -7.96 -8.28
N ARG A 98 4.94 -6.73 -8.01
CA ARG A 98 5.59 -5.92 -6.99
C ARG A 98 4.57 -5.40 -6.02
N TRP A 99 5.04 -5.17 -4.80
CA TRP A 99 4.22 -4.65 -3.72
C TRP A 99 4.83 -3.39 -3.16
N LYS A 100 3.97 -2.45 -2.78
CA LYS A 100 4.40 -1.25 -2.09
C LYS A 100 3.51 -1.02 -0.89
N ILE A 101 4.04 -0.33 0.11
CA ILE A 101 3.30 -0.03 1.33
C ILE A 101 3.25 1.47 1.52
N SER A 102 2.14 1.93 2.10
CA SER A 102 1.98 3.31 2.51
C SER A 102 1.35 3.31 3.90
N TRP A 103 2.03 3.91 4.87
CA TRP A 103 1.52 3.97 6.22
C TRP A 103 0.48 5.06 6.33
N GLU A 104 -0.62 4.78 7.02
CA GLU A 104 -1.70 5.75 7.11
C GLU A 104 -1.70 6.51 8.41
N SER A 105 -1.33 5.84 9.47
CA SER A 105 -1.58 6.42 10.77
C SER A 105 -0.32 6.72 11.53
N GLU A 106 0.78 6.91 10.81
CA GLU A 106 1.95 7.30 11.52
C GLU A 106 1.76 8.64 12.07
N GLY A 107 2.37 8.95 13.12
CA GLY A 107 2.21 10.20 13.75
C GLY A 107 0.98 10.28 14.61
N LYS A 108 0.27 9.23 14.71
CA LYS A 108 -0.91 9.26 15.55
C LYS A 108 -0.76 8.45 16.74
#